data_d3b96956f993e157e043fe6e74d975c9
#
_entry.id   d3b96956f993e157e043fe6e74d975c9
#
_cell.length_a   1.000
_cell.length_b   1.000
_cell.length_c   1.000
_cell.angle_alpha   90.00
_cell.angle_beta   90.00
_cell.angle_gamma   90.00
#
_symmetry.space_group_name_H-M   'P 1'
#
loop_
_entity.id
_entity.type
_entity.pdbx_description
1 polymer ?
#
loop_
_entity_poly.entity_id
_entity_poly.type
_entity_poly.pdbx_seq_one_letter_code
_entity_poly.pdbx_strand_id
1 'polypeptide(L)'
;MHLLKEQLEEMGLINVTLSEKGTLMATLPANVPGDIPAIGFISHVDTSPDCSGKNVNPQIVENYRGGDIALGIGDEVLSPVMFPVLHQLLGQTLITTDGKTLLGADDKAGIAEIMTALAVLQQKTFRMVIFASPLPRMKKWAKGRNILMLTPSMPAGLTPLMVVA
;
A
#
# COMPACT_ATOMS: atom_id res chain seq x y z
N MET A 1 -1.39 11.84 2.28
CA MET A 1 -0.90 11.48 3.63
C MET A 1 -1.87 11.93 4.75
N HIS A 2 -2.40 13.15 4.73
CA HIS A 2 -3.35 13.60 5.78
C HIS A 2 -4.60 12.72 5.84
N LEU A 3 -5.22 12.40 4.71
CA LEU A 3 -6.36 11.48 4.66
C LEU A 3 -6.06 10.11 5.32
N LEU A 4 -4.90 9.53 5.02
CA LEU A 4 -4.49 8.25 5.63
C LEU A 4 -4.26 8.40 7.15
N LYS A 5 -3.68 9.53 7.58
CA LYS A 5 -3.51 9.83 8.99
C LYS A 5 -4.85 9.87 9.72
N GLU A 6 -5.80 10.62 9.19
CA GLU A 6 -7.17 10.73 9.73
C GLU A 6 -7.84 9.36 9.81
N GLN A 7 -7.78 8.56 8.75
CA GLN A 7 -8.36 7.21 8.75
C GLN A 7 -7.73 6.29 9.79
N LEU A 8 -6.40 6.34 9.98
CA LEU A 8 -5.71 5.53 11.00
C LEU A 8 -6.08 5.98 12.42
N GLU A 9 -6.26 7.29 12.64
CA GLU A 9 -6.72 7.85 13.91
C GLU A 9 -8.19 7.44 14.18
N GLU A 10 -9.07 7.52 13.19
CA GLU A 10 -10.47 7.08 13.27
C GLU A 10 -10.58 5.58 13.55
N MET A 11 -9.68 4.77 13.00
CA MET A 11 -9.57 3.35 13.29
C MET A 11 -9.04 3.08 14.72
N GLY A 12 -8.65 4.09 15.47
CA GLY A 12 -8.14 3.95 16.84
C GLY A 12 -6.72 3.39 16.93
N LEU A 13 -5.91 3.51 15.87
CA LEU A 13 -4.49 3.20 15.97
C LEU A 13 -3.79 4.22 16.87
N ILE A 14 -2.73 3.78 17.55
CA ILE A 14 -1.93 4.61 18.44
C ILE A 14 -0.61 5.04 17.77
N ASN A 15 0.04 6.05 18.33
CA ASN A 15 1.32 6.60 17.85
C ASN A 15 1.25 7.03 16.37
N VAL A 16 0.10 7.53 15.92
CA VAL A 16 -0.07 8.01 14.54
C VAL A 16 0.72 9.30 14.36
N THR A 17 1.80 9.25 13.61
CA THR A 17 2.71 10.36 13.38
C THR A 17 2.97 10.59 11.91
N LEU A 18 2.89 11.84 11.47
CA LEU A 18 3.28 12.26 10.12
C LEU A 18 4.50 13.16 10.22
N SER A 19 5.61 12.71 9.66
CA SER A 19 6.85 13.49 9.66
C SER A 19 6.82 14.62 8.62
N GLU A 20 7.70 15.61 8.77
CA GLU A 20 7.89 16.68 7.78
C GLU A 20 8.31 16.16 6.38
N LYS A 21 8.90 14.98 6.32
CA LYS A 21 9.30 14.31 5.08
C LYS A 21 8.18 13.49 4.43
N GLY A 22 6.96 13.56 4.98
CA GLY A 22 5.82 12.82 4.46
C GLY A 22 5.75 11.34 4.87
N THR A 23 6.55 10.90 5.84
CA THR A 23 6.45 9.55 6.39
C THR A 23 5.35 9.49 7.42
N LEU A 24 4.37 8.61 7.21
CA LEU A 24 3.28 8.33 8.14
C LEU A 24 3.54 7.02 8.85
N MET A 25 3.44 7.03 10.17
CA MET A 25 3.62 5.87 11.04
C MET A 25 2.43 5.70 11.95
N ALA A 26 2.02 4.46 12.19
CA ALA A 26 0.98 4.14 13.15
C ALA A 26 1.21 2.77 13.77
N THR A 27 0.55 2.48 14.87
CA THR A 27 0.65 1.24 15.61
C THR A 27 -0.74 0.67 15.89
N LEU A 28 -0.99 -0.58 15.49
CA LEU A 28 -2.12 -1.36 15.99
C LEU A 28 -1.66 -2.11 17.24
N PRO A 29 -2.22 -1.82 18.44
CA PRO A 29 -1.79 -2.50 19.67
C PRO A 29 -2.20 -3.98 19.65
N ALA A 30 -1.36 -4.82 20.28
CA ALA A 30 -1.71 -6.21 20.50
C ALA A 30 -2.94 -6.33 21.42
N ASN A 31 -3.77 -7.33 21.16
CA ASN A 31 -4.95 -7.66 21.99
C ASN A 31 -4.78 -8.93 22.84
N VAL A 32 -3.57 -9.46 22.89
CA VAL A 32 -3.20 -10.63 23.68
C VAL A 32 -2.03 -10.31 24.62
N PRO A 33 -2.00 -10.87 25.84
CA PRO A 33 -0.90 -10.68 26.76
C PRO A 33 0.34 -11.46 26.31
N GLY A 34 1.51 -10.95 26.64
CA GLY A 34 2.80 -11.60 26.40
C GLY A 34 3.77 -10.70 25.63
N ASP A 35 5.04 -11.09 25.64
CA ASP A 35 6.08 -10.46 24.81
C ASP A 35 6.05 -11.06 23.42
N ILE A 36 5.20 -10.51 22.56
CA ILE A 36 4.95 -11.00 21.23
C ILE A 36 5.64 -10.08 20.23
N PRO A 37 6.49 -10.63 19.33
CA PRO A 37 7.12 -9.82 18.30
C PRO A 37 6.11 -9.09 17.42
N ALA A 38 6.45 -7.89 16.99
CA ALA A 38 5.62 -7.08 16.12
C ALA A 38 5.93 -7.31 14.65
N ILE A 39 4.90 -7.31 13.79
CA ILE A 39 5.04 -7.27 12.33
C ILE A 39 4.86 -5.83 11.87
N GLY A 40 5.64 -5.42 10.86
CA GLY A 40 5.42 -4.18 10.16
C GLY A 40 5.09 -4.42 8.68
N PHE A 41 4.26 -3.53 8.15
CA PHE A 41 3.91 -3.45 6.74
C PHE A 41 4.39 -2.11 6.18
N ILE A 42 4.84 -2.12 4.93
CA ILE A 42 5.40 -0.95 4.25
C ILE A 42 4.75 -0.82 2.88
N SER A 43 4.31 0.38 2.55
CA SER A 43 3.81 0.74 1.24
C SER A 43 4.10 2.22 0.95
N HIS A 44 4.06 2.68 -0.30
CA HIS A 44 4.35 4.08 -0.65
C HIS A 44 3.23 4.72 -1.47
N VAL A 45 3.07 6.05 -1.37
CA VAL A 45 2.04 6.82 -2.09
C VAL A 45 2.54 7.56 -3.32
N ASP A 46 3.85 7.78 -3.39
CA ASP A 46 4.46 8.43 -4.55
C ASP A 46 4.48 7.49 -5.77
N THR A 47 4.54 8.08 -6.95
CA THR A 47 4.65 7.39 -8.22
C THR A 47 5.89 7.85 -8.96
N SER A 48 6.31 7.12 -10.01
CA SER A 48 7.42 7.54 -10.87
C SER A 48 7.18 8.95 -11.41
N PRO A 49 8.19 9.82 -11.46
CA PRO A 49 8.11 11.13 -12.09
C PRO A 49 8.10 11.07 -13.62
N ASP A 50 8.29 9.91 -14.22
CA ASP A 50 8.42 9.75 -15.69
C ASP A 50 7.11 10.02 -16.42
N CYS A 51 5.97 9.90 -15.73
CA CYS A 51 4.66 10.19 -16.27
C CYS A 51 3.77 10.85 -15.20
N SER A 52 2.80 11.65 -15.67
CA SER A 52 1.88 12.35 -14.77
C SER A 52 1.02 11.39 -13.94
N GLY A 53 0.87 11.67 -12.66
CA GLY A 53 -0.13 11.06 -11.78
C GLY A 53 -1.32 12.00 -11.49
N LYS A 54 -1.51 13.08 -12.27
CA LYS A 54 -2.58 14.06 -12.05
C LYS A 54 -3.81 13.71 -12.88
N ASN A 55 -4.99 13.78 -12.24
CA ASN A 55 -6.28 13.48 -12.88
C ASN A 55 -6.34 12.05 -13.44
N VAL A 56 -5.89 11.09 -12.65
CA VAL A 56 -5.96 9.67 -13.02
C VAL A 56 -7.40 9.29 -13.30
N ASN A 57 -7.63 8.66 -14.47
CA ASN A 57 -8.95 8.21 -14.92
C ASN A 57 -8.94 6.68 -15.10
N PRO A 58 -9.27 5.92 -14.04
CA PRO A 58 -9.27 4.46 -14.11
C PRO A 58 -10.33 3.93 -15.07
N GLN A 59 -9.95 2.91 -15.86
CA GLN A 59 -10.84 2.17 -16.76
C GLN A 59 -10.99 0.74 -16.24
N ILE A 60 -12.21 0.23 -16.18
CA ILE A 60 -12.50 -1.13 -15.74
C ILE A 60 -12.75 -2.01 -16.96
N VAL A 61 -11.96 -3.07 -17.09
CA VAL A 61 -12.09 -4.10 -18.13
C VAL A 61 -12.58 -5.38 -17.45
N GLU A 62 -13.89 -5.59 -17.47
CA GLU A 62 -14.50 -6.77 -16.86
C GLU A 62 -14.25 -8.02 -17.70
N ASN A 63 -13.97 -9.14 -17.03
CA ASN A 63 -13.85 -10.46 -17.64
C ASN A 63 -12.94 -10.42 -18.88
N TYR A 64 -11.70 -10.00 -18.71
CA TYR A 64 -10.74 -9.86 -19.80
C TYR A 64 -10.63 -11.15 -20.61
N ARG A 65 -10.89 -11.06 -21.90
CA ARG A 65 -10.96 -12.23 -22.81
C ARG A 65 -9.69 -12.42 -23.66
N GLY A 66 -8.66 -11.65 -23.42
CA GLY A 66 -7.45 -11.62 -24.24
C GLY A 66 -7.52 -10.55 -25.34
N GLY A 67 -6.38 -10.35 -26.00
CA GLY A 67 -6.23 -9.31 -27.02
C GLY A 67 -5.86 -7.95 -26.44
N ASP A 68 -5.81 -6.96 -27.32
CA ASP A 68 -5.42 -5.60 -26.97
C ASP A 68 -6.51 -4.89 -26.16
N ILE A 69 -6.08 -4.13 -25.15
CA ILE A 69 -6.95 -3.25 -24.35
C ILE A 69 -6.70 -1.82 -24.81
N ALA A 70 -7.70 -1.17 -25.41
CA ALA A 70 -7.62 0.25 -25.76
C ALA A 70 -7.58 1.11 -24.50
N LEU A 71 -6.66 2.06 -24.43
CA LEU A 71 -6.51 3.00 -23.32
C LEU A 71 -7.16 4.35 -23.71
N GLY A 72 -8.35 4.60 -23.20
CA GLY A 72 -9.08 5.84 -23.49
C GLY A 72 -9.56 5.96 -24.94
N ILE A 73 -9.43 7.15 -25.52
CA ILE A 73 -9.95 7.51 -26.86
C ILE A 73 -8.81 7.59 -27.91
N GLY A 74 -7.55 7.40 -27.50
CA GLY A 74 -6.39 7.47 -28.40
C GLY A 74 -6.02 6.15 -29.04
N ASP A 75 -4.87 6.14 -29.70
CA ASP A 75 -4.29 4.95 -30.33
C ASP A 75 -3.47 4.09 -29.34
N GLU A 76 -3.42 4.50 -28.08
CA GLU A 76 -2.67 3.79 -27.04
C GLU A 76 -3.37 2.49 -26.68
N VAL A 77 -2.62 1.38 -26.74
CA VAL A 77 -3.13 0.05 -26.41
C VAL A 77 -2.20 -0.69 -25.46
N LEU A 78 -2.78 -1.42 -24.54
CA LEU A 78 -2.08 -2.39 -23.72
C LEU A 78 -2.18 -3.77 -24.38
N SER A 79 -1.12 -4.18 -25.08
CA SER A 79 -1.10 -5.39 -25.88
C SER A 79 -0.43 -6.56 -25.18
N PRO A 80 -1.00 -7.78 -25.22
CA PRO A 80 -0.34 -8.99 -24.72
C PRO A 80 0.93 -9.36 -25.49
N VAL A 81 1.12 -8.82 -26.69
CA VAL A 81 2.39 -8.98 -27.45
C VAL A 81 3.53 -8.22 -26.75
N MET A 82 3.25 -7.02 -26.25
CA MET A 82 4.21 -6.22 -25.46
C MET A 82 4.29 -6.64 -24.00
N PHE A 83 3.16 -7.08 -23.44
CA PHE A 83 3.01 -7.46 -22.04
C PHE A 83 2.44 -8.88 -21.90
N PRO A 84 3.27 -9.92 -22.06
CA PRO A 84 2.82 -11.32 -22.06
C PRO A 84 2.09 -11.77 -20.80
N VAL A 85 2.30 -11.08 -19.68
CA VAL A 85 1.58 -11.33 -18.41
C VAL A 85 0.07 -11.26 -18.57
N LEU A 86 -0.44 -10.48 -19.52
CA LEU A 86 -1.88 -10.38 -19.80
C LEU A 86 -2.51 -11.72 -20.18
N HIS A 87 -1.75 -12.66 -20.75
CA HIS A 87 -2.26 -14.01 -21.02
C HIS A 87 -2.65 -14.79 -19.75
N GLN A 88 -2.06 -14.42 -18.61
CA GLN A 88 -2.36 -15.06 -17.32
C GLN A 88 -3.58 -14.44 -16.61
N LEU A 89 -4.10 -13.33 -17.15
CA LEU A 89 -5.17 -12.55 -16.54
C LEU A 89 -6.53 -12.78 -17.25
N LEU A 90 -6.64 -13.82 -18.08
CA LEU A 90 -7.89 -14.17 -18.75
C LEU A 90 -9.00 -14.44 -17.73
N GLY A 91 -10.18 -13.89 -17.98
CA GLY A 91 -11.34 -14.00 -17.09
C GLY A 91 -11.32 -13.08 -15.87
N GLN A 92 -10.23 -12.35 -15.65
CA GLN A 92 -10.13 -11.42 -14.52
C GLN A 92 -10.67 -10.04 -14.90
N THR A 93 -11.07 -9.27 -13.88
CA THR A 93 -11.37 -7.85 -14.03
C THR A 93 -10.08 -7.06 -13.86
N LEU A 94 -9.74 -6.26 -14.85
CA LEU A 94 -8.54 -5.44 -14.85
C LEU A 94 -8.91 -3.97 -14.66
N ILE A 95 -8.03 -3.22 -14.03
CA ILE A 95 -8.12 -1.76 -13.93
C ILE A 95 -6.92 -1.17 -14.64
N THR A 96 -7.17 -0.35 -15.65
CA THR A 96 -6.14 0.37 -16.43
C THR A 96 -6.32 1.87 -16.30
N THR A 97 -5.41 2.65 -16.88
CA THR A 97 -5.63 4.10 -17.09
C THR A 97 -6.25 4.35 -18.46
N ASP A 98 -6.54 5.62 -18.74
CA ASP A 98 -6.93 6.10 -20.07
C ASP A 98 -5.72 6.41 -20.98
N GLY A 99 -4.53 5.93 -20.67
CA GLY A 99 -3.31 6.14 -21.43
C GLY A 99 -2.62 7.49 -21.18
N LYS A 100 -3.23 8.44 -20.44
CA LYS A 100 -2.69 9.79 -20.23
C LYS A 100 -1.86 9.94 -18.96
N THR A 101 -2.04 9.01 -18.01
CA THR A 101 -1.40 9.05 -16.70
C THR A 101 -0.91 7.68 -16.27
N LEU A 102 -0.07 7.63 -15.24
CA LEU A 102 0.11 6.41 -14.47
C LEU A 102 -1.19 6.08 -13.73
N LEU A 103 -1.47 4.79 -13.52
CA LEU A 103 -2.56 4.35 -12.66
C LEU A 103 -2.23 4.63 -11.17
N GLY A 104 -0.98 4.43 -10.80
CA GLY A 104 -0.50 4.60 -9.43
C GLY A 104 -0.88 3.42 -8.51
N ALA A 105 -1.16 2.25 -9.07
CA ALA A 105 -1.41 1.04 -8.29
C ALA A 105 -0.18 0.62 -7.47
N ASP A 106 1.00 0.83 -8.00
CA ASP A 106 2.26 0.71 -7.26
C ASP A 106 2.55 2.06 -6.56
N ASP A 107 2.43 2.21 -5.23
CA ASP A 107 2.03 1.10 -4.34
C ASP A 107 0.77 1.43 -3.54
N LYS A 108 -0.17 2.21 -4.11
CA LYS A 108 -1.45 2.53 -3.45
C LYS A 108 -2.35 1.29 -3.27
N ALA A 109 -2.15 0.23 -4.07
CA ALA A 109 -2.81 -1.05 -3.86
C ALA A 109 -2.36 -1.66 -2.53
N GLY A 110 -1.06 -1.68 -2.25
CA GLY A 110 -0.53 -2.14 -0.96
C GLY A 110 -1.07 -1.32 0.22
N ILE A 111 -1.24 0.00 0.05
CA ILE A 111 -1.90 0.82 1.07
C ILE A 111 -3.33 0.37 1.31
N ALA A 112 -4.11 0.15 0.25
CA ALA A 112 -5.50 -0.30 0.36
C ALA A 112 -5.60 -1.68 1.02
N GLU A 113 -4.68 -2.59 0.71
CA GLU A 113 -4.58 -3.90 1.35
C GLU A 113 -4.28 -3.79 2.84
N ILE A 114 -3.30 -2.96 3.23
CA ILE A 114 -2.93 -2.72 4.62
C ILE A 114 -4.13 -2.12 5.39
N MET A 115 -4.75 -1.06 4.87
CA MET A 115 -5.89 -0.40 5.52
C MET A 115 -7.07 -1.35 5.68
N THR A 116 -7.35 -2.17 4.66
CA THR A 116 -8.41 -3.18 4.71
C THR A 116 -8.10 -4.26 5.73
N ALA A 117 -6.87 -4.76 5.77
CA ALA A 117 -6.43 -5.76 6.75
C ALA A 117 -6.57 -5.22 8.18
N LEU A 118 -6.18 -3.98 8.44
CA LEU A 118 -6.36 -3.33 9.73
C LEU A 118 -7.83 -3.27 10.15
N ALA A 119 -8.71 -2.82 9.24
CA ALA A 119 -10.14 -2.75 9.49
C ALA A 119 -10.74 -4.14 9.82
N VAL A 120 -10.34 -5.17 9.09
CA VAL A 120 -10.79 -6.55 9.33
C VAL A 120 -10.27 -7.10 10.66
N LEU A 121 -9.01 -6.85 10.99
CA LEU A 121 -8.40 -7.29 12.25
C LEU A 121 -9.10 -6.67 13.47
N GLN A 122 -9.55 -5.42 13.37
CA GLN A 122 -10.26 -4.75 14.44
C GLN A 122 -11.72 -5.23 14.61
N GLN A 123 -12.39 -5.59 13.52
CA GLN A 123 -13.80 -6.05 13.56
C GLN A 123 -13.95 -7.46 14.09
N LYS A 124 -12.95 -8.31 13.95
CA LYS A 124 -12.99 -9.71 14.37
C LYS A 124 -12.17 -9.89 15.64
N THR A 125 -12.67 -10.73 16.55
CA THR A 125 -11.95 -11.16 17.76
C THR A 125 -10.80 -12.12 17.38
N PHE A 126 -9.93 -11.69 16.47
CA PHE A 126 -8.70 -12.43 16.19
C PHE A 126 -7.74 -12.26 17.37
N ARG A 127 -7.13 -13.34 17.79
CA ARG A 127 -5.92 -13.26 18.61
C ARG A 127 -4.82 -12.73 17.71
N MET A 128 -4.57 -11.45 17.80
CA MET A 128 -3.51 -10.82 17.00
C MET A 128 -2.18 -11.11 17.69
N VAL A 129 -1.45 -12.02 17.08
CA VAL A 129 -0.03 -12.24 17.35
C VAL A 129 0.73 -11.27 16.45
N ILE A 130 1.40 -10.30 17.06
CA ILE A 130 2.23 -9.32 16.33
C ILE A 130 3.65 -9.88 16.27
N PHE A 131 4.22 -10.03 15.05
CA PHE A 131 5.60 -10.49 14.87
C PHE A 131 6.51 -9.29 14.56
N ALA A 132 7.68 -9.20 15.18
CA ALA A 132 8.75 -8.30 14.78
C ALA A 132 10.00 -9.13 14.40
N SER A 133 10.63 -8.75 13.32
CA SER A 133 12.00 -9.20 13.00
C SER A 133 12.90 -7.98 12.83
N PRO A 134 14.12 -7.97 13.35
CA PRO A 134 15.04 -6.88 13.11
C PRO A 134 15.49 -6.93 11.64
N LEU A 135 15.02 -5.99 10.83
CA LEU A 135 15.57 -5.80 9.49
C LEU A 135 16.93 -5.10 9.60
N PRO A 136 17.96 -5.59 8.88
CA PRO A 136 19.23 -4.91 8.81
C PRO A 136 19.05 -3.54 8.14
N ARG A 137 19.74 -2.53 8.68
CA ARG A 137 19.79 -1.13 8.24
C ARG A 137 19.51 -0.93 6.74
N MET A 138 18.31 -0.53 6.38
CA MET A 138 18.02 -0.01 5.04
C MET A 138 18.57 1.41 4.90
N LYS A 139 19.87 1.52 4.65
CA LYS A 139 20.61 2.81 4.60
C LYS A 139 20.46 3.58 3.29
N LYS A 140 19.76 3.11 2.27
CA LYS A 140 19.91 3.70 0.91
C LYS A 140 18.65 3.96 0.07
N TRP A 141 17.48 3.49 0.44
CA TRP A 141 16.29 3.55 -0.45
C TRP A 141 15.26 4.64 -0.11
N ALA A 142 15.30 5.18 1.10
CA ALA A 142 14.27 6.11 1.60
C ALA A 142 14.58 7.61 1.39
N LYS A 143 15.39 7.98 0.41
CA LYS A 143 15.62 9.41 0.11
C LYS A 143 14.45 9.95 -0.72
N GLY A 144 13.53 10.66 -0.06
CA GLY A 144 12.56 11.53 -0.73
C GLY A 144 11.21 10.89 -1.07
N ARG A 145 10.85 9.74 -0.47
CA ARG A 145 9.56 9.08 -0.69
C ARG A 145 8.59 9.31 0.46
N ASN A 146 7.32 9.49 0.12
CA ASN A 146 6.23 9.53 1.10
C ASN A 146 5.91 8.10 1.53
N ILE A 147 6.01 7.83 2.81
CA ILE A 147 6.07 6.47 3.35
C ILE A 147 5.04 6.30 4.48
N LEU A 148 4.19 5.27 4.43
CA LEU A 148 3.33 4.84 5.54
C LEU A 148 4.08 3.80 6.38
N MET A 149 4.13 3.99 7.69
CA MET A 149 4.73 3.05 8.61
C MET A 149 3.73 2.61 9.66
N LEU A 150 3.49 1.33 9.79
CA LEU A 150 2.74 0.74 10.89
C LEU A 150 3.72 0.11 11.89
N THR A 151 3.76 0.63 13.09
CA THR A 151 4.64 0.13 14.15
C THR A 151 3.83 -0.43 15.32
N PRO A 152 4.33 -1.43 16.02
CA PRO A 152 3.68 -1.95 17.22
C PRO A 152 3.99 -1.09 18.47
N SER A 153 3.11 -1.16 19.46
CA SER A 153 3.40 -0.68 20.80
C SER A 153 4.42 -1.62 21.45
N MET A 154 5.56 -1.10 21.84
CA MET A 154 6.60 -1.91 22.48
C MET A 154 6.69 -1.65 23.98
N PRO A 155 6.98 -2.66 24.80
CA PRO A 155 7.51 -2.46 26.13
C PRO A 155 8.89 -1.75 26.05
N ALA A 156 9.22 -0.94 27.03
CA ALA A 156 10.46 -0.16 27.06
C ALA A 156 11.69 -1.07 26.89
N GLY A 157 12.42 -0.90 25.78
CA GLY A 157 13.68 -1.60 25.51
C GLY A 157 13.82 -2.30 24.16
N LEU A 158 12.76 -2.39 23.36
CA LEU A 158 12.80 -3.01 22.02
C LEU A 158 12.57 -1.97 20.92
N THR A 159 13.26 -2.12 19.79
CA THR A 159 13.14 -1.18 18.65
C THR A 159 11.95 -1.55 17.77
N PRO A 160 11.02 -0.63 17.47
CA PRO A 160 9.85 -0.93 16.64
C PRO A 160 10.25 -1.33 15.22
N LEU A 161 9.53 -2.29 14.67
CA LEU A 161 9.56 -2.57 13.25
C LEU A 161 8.73 -1.53 12.51
N MET A 162 9.25 -1.08 11.39
CA MET A 162 8.80 0.07 10.64
C MET A 162 8.14 -0.38 9.33
N VAL A 163 6.92 0.03 9.09
CA VAL A 163 6.22 -0.11 7.80
C VAL A 163 6.30 1.20 7.06
N VAL A 164 6.75 1.19 5.82
CA VAL A 164 7.02 2.40 5.05
C VAL A 164 6.13 2.43 3.81
N ALA A 165 5.21 3.38 3.70
CA ALA A 165 4.39 3.59 2.53
C ALA A 165 4.77 4.83 1.74
#